data_d425fc16401fea930476fffe2d0b08a4
#
_entry.id   d425fc16401fea930476fffe2d0b08a4
#
_cell.length_a   1.000
_cell.length_b   1.000
_cell.length_c   1.000
_cell.angle_alpha   90.00
_cell.angle_beta   90.00
_cell.angle_gamma   90.00
#
_symmetry.space_group_name_H-M   'P 1'
#
loop_
_entity.id
_entity.type
_entity.pdbx_description
1 polymer ?
#
loop_
_entity_poly.entity_id
_entity_poly.type
_entity_poly.pdbx_seq_one_letter_code
_entity_poly.pdbx_strand_id
1 'polypeptide(L)'
;EKIHVHKYGAHIFHTNNQKVWDYITQFATFNRFTNSPVANYKGELYSLPFNMYTFNKMWGVVTPEEAAAKIEEQKKEVKGEPKNLEEQAISLVGRDIYEKLIKGYTEKQWGRDCKDLSAFIIKRLPVRLTFDNNYFNALYQGIPIGGYTKMIENILDGIEVRLGEDYLKDKAKWDGMAKK
;
A
#
# COMPACT_ATOMS: atom_id res chain seq x y z
N GLU A 1 -27.44 -0.41 9.42
CA GLU A 1 -26.49 0.71 9.50
C GLU A 1 -25.90 0.93 8.11
N LYS A 2 -25.81 2.18 7.66
CA LYS A 2 -25.19 2.52 6.39
C LYS A 2 -23.68 2.68 6.61
N ILE A 3 -22.94 1.59 6.46
CA ILE A 3 -21.49 1.56 6.60
C ILE A 3 -20.89 1.38 5.21
N HIS A 4 -19.86 2.18 4.87
CA HIS A 4 -19.09 1.98 3.66
C HIS A 4 -18.13 0.80 3.84
N VAL A 5 -18.24 -0.20 2.97
CA VAL A 5 -17.41 -1.41 2.99
C VAL A 5 -16.56 -1.47 1.72
N HIS A 6 -15.25 -1.52 1.89
CA HIS A 6 -14.31 -1.75 0.80
C HIS A 6 -14.20 -3.26 0.55
N LYS A 7 -15.08 -3.79 -0.30
CA LYS A 7 -15.22 -5.24 -0.54
C LYS A 7 -13.97 -5.88 -1.17
N TYR A 8 -13.27 -5.14 -2.00
CA TYR A 8 -12.13 -5.65 -2.79
C TYR A 8 -10.78 -5.04 -2.36
N GLY A 9 -10.66 -4.65 -1.11
CA GLY A 9 -9.49 -3.99 -0.53
C GLY A 9 -9.71 -2.51 -0.28
N ALA A 10 -8.94 -1.96 0.65
CA ALA A 10 -9.04 -0.55 1.00
C ALA A 10 -8.51 0.32 -0.15
N HIS A 11 -9.33 1.26 -0.60
CA HIS A 11 -8.96 2.24 -1.62
C HIS A 11 -9.00 3.62 -0.98
N ILE A 12 -7.83 4.19 -0.74
CA ILE A 12 -7.66 5.56 -0.25
C ILE A 12 -7.04 6.37 -1.38
N PHE A 13 -7.73 7.43 -1.79
CA PHE A 13 -7.18 8.35 -2.78
C PHE A 13 -6.01 9.11 -2.17
N HIS A 14 -4.89 9.18 -2.86
CA HIS A 14 -3.74 9.97 -2.44
C HIS A 14 -2.93 10.46 -3.64
N THR A 15 -2.41 11.69 -3.56
CA THR A 15 -1.58 12.29 -4.60
C THR A 15 -0.72 13.43 -4.04
N ASN A 16 0.42 13.68 -4.68
CA ASN A 16 1.20 14.91 -4.49
C ASN A 16 1.00 15.90 -5.66
N ASN A 17 0.24 15.52 -6.67
CA ASN A 17 0.03 16.34 -7.85
C ASN A 17 -1.19 17.26 -7.66
N GLN A 18 -0.93 18.56 -7.57
CA GLN A 18 -1.97 19.58 -7.41
C GLN A 18 -3.02 19.52 -8.52
N LYS A 19 -2.60 19.34 -9.78
CA LYS A 19 -3.53 19.29 -10.92
C LYS A 19 -4.50 18.11 -10.83
N VAL A 20 -4.01 16.97 -10.35
CA VAL A 20 -4.86 15.78 -10.13
C VAL A 20 -5.85 16.05 -8.99
N TRP A 21 -5.37 16.67 -7.91
CA TRP A 21 -6.25 17.03 -6.80
C TRP A 21 -7.32 18.04 -7.20
N ASP A 22 -6.94 19.11 -7.88
CA ASP A 22 -7.87 20.15 -8.37
C ASP A 22 -8.90 19.58 -9.35
N TYR A 23 -8.49 18.61 -10.17
CA TYR A 23 -9.40 17.94 -11.09
C TYR A 23 -10.41 17.06 -10.36
N ILE A 24 -9.95 16.16 -9.48
CA ILE A 24 -10.82 15.18 -8.83
C ILE A 24 -11.79 15.82 -7.82
N THR A 25 -11.40 16.92 -7.19
CA THR A 25 -12.25 17.64 -6.23
C THR A 25 -13.40 18.40 -6.89
N GLN A 26 -13.44 18.51 -8.21
CA GLN A 26 -14.61 19.00 -8.94
C GLN A 26 -15.77 18.00 -8.91
N PHE A 27 -15.49 16.73 -8.72
CA PHE A 27 -16.46 15.64 -8.77
C PHE A 27 -16.82 15.04 -7.42
N ALA A 28 -16.00 15.27 -6.38
CA ALA A 28 -16.26 14.78 -5.04
C ALA A 28 -15.59 15.64 -3.98
N THR A 29 -16.22 15.73 -2.82
CA THR A 29 -15.59 16.23 -1.60
C THR A 29 -14.92 15.07 -0.89
N PHE A 30 -13.67 15.23 -0.45
CA PHE A 30 -12.93 14.22 0.29
C PHE A 30 -12.93 14.49 1.79
N ASN A 31 -13.03 13.44 2.59
CA ASN A 31 -12.75 13.55 4.01
C ASN A 31 -11.23 13.67 4.24
N ARG A 32 -10.82 13.88 5.49
CA ARG A 32 -9.40 13.94 5.87
C ARG A 32 -8.91 12.61 6.44
N PHE A 33 -9.35 11.49 5.84
CA PHE A 33 -8.94 10.18 6.31
C PHE A 33 -7.43 10.00 6.14
N THR A 34 -6.75 9.71 7.25
CA THR A 34 -5.34 9.34 7.27
C THR A 34 -5.24 7.83 7.41
N ASN A 35 -4.60 7.18 6.45
CA ASN A 35 -4.42 5.74 6.49
C ASN A 35 -3.31 5.36 7.47
N SER A 36 -3.68 4.75 8.59
CA SER A 36 -2.75 4.28 9.63
C SER A 36 -3.00 2.79 9.90
N PRO A 37 -2.55 1.91 9.01
CA PRO A 37 -2.80 0.47 9.16
C PRO A 37 -2.04 -0.12 10.34
N VAL A 38 -2.61 -1.19 10.90
CA VAL A 38 -2.06 -1.93 12.01
C VAL A 38 -1.97 -3.40 11.62
N ALA A 39 -0.80 -4.01 11.81
CA ALA A 39 -0.61 -5.44 11.64
C ALA A 39 -0.89 -6.16 12.98
N ASN A 40 -1.59 -7.29 12.90
CA ASN A 40 -1.76 -8.21 14.02
C ASN A 40 -0.91 -9.46 13.77
N TYR A 41 0.10 -9.66 14.58
CA TYR A 41 0.90 -10.88 14.58
C TYR A 41 0.69 -11.65 15.88
N LYS A 42 -0.05 -12.74 15.82
CA LYS A 42 -0.34 -13.63 16.97
C LYS A 42 -0.86 -12.88 18.22
N GLY A 43 -1.70 -11.87 18.01
CA GLY A 43 -2.27 -11.04 19.09
C GLY A 43 -1.45 -9.78 19.41
N GLU A 44 -0.22 -9.66 18.95
CA GLU A 44 0.57 -8.43 19.07
C GLU A 44 0.25 -7.45 17.93
N LEU A 45 -0.01 -6.21 18.29
CA LEU A 45 -0.33 -5.15 17.32
C LEU A 45 0.90 -4.29 17.01
N TYR A 46 1.17 -4.09 15.74
CA TYR A 46 2.28 -3.29 15.23
C TYR A 46 1.79 -2.21 14.28
N SER A 47 2.28 -0.99 14.43
CA SER A 47 2.01 0.11 13.49
C SER A 47 2.67 -0.13 12.14
N LEU A 48 2.01 0.30 11.06
CA LEU A 48 2.55 0.34 9.71
C LEU A 48 2.43 1.77 9.15
N PRO A 49 3.36 2.21 8.26
CA PRO A 49 4.56 1.51 7.77
C PRO A 49 5.55 1.22 8.91
N PHE A 50 6.61 0.47 8.62
CA PHE A 50 7.66 0.19 9.61
C PHE A 50 8.30 1.49 10.09
N ASN A 51 7.96 1.92 11.29
CA ASN A 51 8.35 3.20 11.88
C ASN A 51 8.77 3.05 13.35
N MET A 52 9.10 4.15 14.01
CA MET A 52 9.58 4.11 15.39
C MET A 52 8.58 3.49 16.38
N TYR A 53 7.25 3.61 16.14
CA TYR A 53 6.27 2.90 16.96
C TYR A 53 6.37 1.38 16.78
N THR A 54 6.63 0.91 15.54
CA THR A 54 6.87 -0.50 15.23
C THR A 54 8.09 -1.02 15.95
N PHE A 55 9.21 -0.28 15.86
CA PHE A 55 10.50 -0.68 16.42
C PHE A 55 10.51 -0.61 17.94
N ASN A 56 9.91 0.42 18.51
CA ASN A 56 9.72 0.52 19.97
C ASN A 56 8.91 -0.66 20.50
N LYS A 57 7.78 -1.00 19.86
CA LYS A 57 6.95 -2.14 20.24
C LYS A 57 7.70 -3.47 20.10
N MET A 58 8.53 -3.61 19.07
CA MET A 58 9.23 -4.87 18.75
C MET A 58 10.47 -5.10 19.59
N TRP A 59 11.25 -4.04 19.84
CA TRP A 59 12.59 -4.12 20.44
C TRP A 59 12.80 -3.25 21.68
N GLY A 60 11.83 -2.40 22.04
CA GLY A 60 11.96 -1.47 23.16
C GLY A 60 12.87 -0.27 22.89
N VAL A 61 13.33 -0.10 21.64
CA VAL A 61 14.19 1.04 21.25
C VAL A 61 13.42 2.35 21.27
N VAL A 62 14.09 3.44 21.63
CA VAL A 62 13.46 4.76 21.77
C VAL A 62 14.03 5.82 20.81
N THR A 63 15.26 5.59 20.29
CA THR A 63 15.89 6.51 19.36
C THR A 63 16.02 5.94 17.96
N PRO A 64 16.05 6.80 16.92
CA PRO A 64 16.30 6.38 15.54
C PRO A 64 17.61 5.59 15.39
N GLU A 65 18.65 5.97 16.11
CA GLU A 65 19.98 5.37 16.07
C GLU A 65 19.95 3.93 16.61
N GLU A 66 19.24 3.69 17.72
CA GLU A 66 19.04 2.36 18.27
C GLU A 66 18.27 1.45 17.31
N ALA A 67 17.21 1.99 16.69
CA ALA A 67 16.42 1.24 15.71
C ALA A 67 17.26 0.90 14.47
N ALA A 68 18.00 1.86 13.94
CA ALA A 68 18.90 1.66 12.80
C ALA A 68 19.97 0.60 13.11
N ALA A 69 20.61 0.68 14.28
CA ALA A 69 21.62 -0.29 14.71
C ALA A 69 21.06 -1.71 14.80
N LYS A 70 19.83 -1.86 15.32
CA LYS A 70 19.14 -3.15 15.42
C LYS A 70 18.80 -3.75 14.06
N ILE A 71 18.36 -2.94 13.13
CA ILE A 71 18.09 -3.34 11.74
C ILE A 71 19.41 -3.78 11.07
N GLU A 72 20.45 -2.97 11.17
CA GLU A 72 21.76 -3.28 10.54
C GLU A 72 22.43 -4.53 11.15
N GLU A 73 22.22 -4.79 12.44
CA GLU A 73 22.66 -6.04 13.07
C GLU A 73 22.00 -7.25 12.40
N GLN A 74 20.69 -7.23 12.24
CA GLN A 74 19.94 -8.37 11.71
C GLN A 74 20.12 -8.57 10.20
N LYS A 75 20.34 -7.51 9.44
CA LYS A 75 20.62 -7.57 7.99
C LYS A 75 21.89 -8.35 7.69
N LYS A 76 22.86 -8.41 8.62
CA LYS A 76 24.13 -9.17 8.47
C LYS A 76 23.91 -10.70 8.38
N GLU A 77 22.72 -11.18 8.67
CA GLU A 77 22.37 -12.59 8.51
C GLU A 77 22.50 -13.04 7.06
N VAL A 78 22.12 -12.18 6.12
CA VAL A 78 22.21 -12.47 4.69
C VAL A 78 23.58 -12.08 4.17
N LYS A 79 24.30 -13.09 3.64
CA LYS A 79 25.66 -12.90 3.07
C LYS A 79 25.59 -12.96 1.54
N GLY A 80 26.09 -11.93 0.87
CA GLY A 80 26.09 -11.85 -0.58
C GLY A 80 24.74 -11.42 -1.17
N GLU A 81 24.50 -11.76 -2.44
CA GLU A 81 23.25 -11.43 -3.11
C GLU A 81 22.11 -12.32 -2.64
N PRO A 82 20.94 -11.72 -2.28
CA PRO A 82 19.76 -12.48 -1.89
C PRO A 82 19.25 -13.38 -3.02
N LYS A 83 19.00 -14.65 -2.72
CA LYS A 83 18.58 -15.66 -3.70
C LYS A 83 17.06 -15.75 -3.89
N ASN A 84 16.30 -15.32 -2.89
CA ASN A 84 14.84 -15.41 -2.84
C ASN A 84 14.25 -14.23 -2.06
N LEU A 85 12.92 -14.18 -1.99
CA LEU A 85 12.20 -13.09 -1.33
C LEU A 85 12.49 -13.00 0.18
N GLU A 86 12.64 -14.14 0.88
CA GLU A 86 13.00 -14.18 2.30
C GLU A 86 14.34 -13.48 2.55
N GLU A 87 15.39 -13.94 1.84
CA GLU A 87 16.73 -13.34 1.98
C GLU A 87 16.72 -11.85 1.60
N GLN A 88 16.00 -11.48 0.53
CA GLN A 88 15.85 -10.10 0.11
C GLN A 88 15.18 -9.24 1.19
N ALA A 89 14.08 -9.70 1.78
CA ALA A 89 13.39 -8.97 2.84
C ALA A 89 14.28 -8.81 4.08
N ILE A 90 14.96 -9.88 4.51
CA ILE A 90 15.87 -9.83 5.65
C ILE A 90 17.05 -8.87 5.40
N SER A 91 17.60 -8.86 4.20
CA SER A 91 18.67 -7.93 3.82
C SER A 91 18.24 -6.46 3.81
N LEU A 92 16.94 -6.19 3.69
CA LEU A 92 16.38 -4.84 3.68
C LEU A 92 15.96 -4.34 5.08
N VAL A 93 15.34 -5.20 5.90
CA VAL A 93 14.69 -4.77 7.14
C VAL A 93 15.03 -5.62 8.37
N GLY A 94 15.76 -6.72 8.21
CA GLY A 94 16.11 -7.65 9.28
C GLY A 94 15.08 -8.77 9.49
N ARG A 95 15.50 -9.78 10.26
CA ARG A 95 14.74 -11.03 10.48
C ARG A 95 13.40 -10.79 11.21
N ASP A 96 13.39 -10.01 12.27
CA ASP A 96 12.21 -9.85 13.11
C ASP A 96 11.07 -9.17 12.35
N ILE A 97 11.38 -8.14 11.56
CA ILE A 97 10.39 -7.44 10.72
C ILE A 97 9.88 -8.40 9.62
N TYR A 98 10.79 -9.15 8.99
CA TYR A 98 10.40 -10.15 8.00
C TYR A 98 9.43 -11.17 8.58
N GLU A 99 9.79 -11.85 9.67
CA GLU A 99 8.99 -12.92 10.27
C GLU A 99 7.62 -12.44 10.75
N LYS A 100 7.58 -11.28 11.42
CA LYS A 100 6.35 -10.79 12.04
C LYS A 100 5.41 -10.06 11.08
N LEU A 101 5.96 -9.32 10.12
CA LEU A 101 5.17 -8.33 9.38
C LEU A 101 5.17 -8.53 7.85
N ILE A 102 6.06 -9.35 7.29
CA ILE A 102 6.17 -9.55 5.84
C ILE A 102 5.78 -10.96 5.44
N LYS A 103 6.38 -11.96 6.07
CA LYS A 103 6.27 -13.36 5.67
C LYS A 103 4.80 -13.81 5.52
N GLY A 104 4.03 -13.75 6.58
CA GLY A 104 2.65 -14.26 6.58
C GLY A 104 1.74 -13.55 5.58
N TYR A 105 1.90 -12.24 5.42
CA TYR A 105 1.17 -11.48 4.41
C TYR A 105 1.56 -11.91 2.98
N THR A 106 2.85 -12.02 2.73
CA THR A 106 3.37 -12.38 1.41
C THR A 106 2.98 -13.80 1.00
N GLU A 107 3.15 -14.76 1.90
CA GLU A 107 2.76 -16.16 1.66
C GLU A 107 1.26 -16.30 1.40
N LYS A 108 0.42 -15.56 2.15
CA LYS A 108 -1.03 -15.51 1.91
C LYS A 108 -1.37 -14.93 0.52
N GLN A 109 -0.68 -13.87 0.10
CA GLN A 109 -0.94 -13.22 -1.19
C GLN A 109 -0.51 -14.09 -2.38
N TRP A 110 0.62 -14.78 -2.25
CA TRP A 110 1.20 -15.56 -3.35
C TRP A 110 0.86 -17.05 -3.31
N GLY A 111 0.29 -17.54 -2.20
CA GLY A 111 -0.02 -18.96 -2.00
C GLY A 111 1.22 -19.86 -2.01
N ARG A 112 2.41 -19.31 -1.72
CA ARG A 112 3.72 -19.99 -1.80
C ARG A 112 4.63 -19.51 -0.68
N ASP A 113 5.59 -20.34 -0.27
CA ASP A 113 6.65 -19.97 0.67
C ASP A 113 7.51 -18.84 0.10
N CYS A 114 7.93 -17.91 0.95
CA CYS A 114 8.79 -16.79 0.56
C CYS A 114 10.14 -17.25 -0.02
N LYS A 115 10.62 -18.45 0.34
CA LYS A 115 11.84 -19.06 -0.20
C LYS A 115 11.70 -19.45 -1.67
N ASP A 116 10.47 -19.74 -2.12
CA ASP A 116 10.16 -20.12 -3.49
C ASP A 116 9.80 -18.91 -4.38
N LEU A 117 9.81 -17.71 -3.81
CA LEU A 117 9.52 -16.48 -4.51
C LEU A 117 10.80 -15.74 -4.89
N SER A 118 10.77 -15.08 -6.04
CA SER A 118 11.92 -14.30 -6.53
C SER A 118 12.21 -13.09 -5.63
N ALA A 119 13.48 -12.84 -5.34
CA ALA A 119 13.96 -11.64 -4.66
C ALA A 119 13.48 -10.33 -5.34
N PHE A 120 13.26 -10.37 -6.65
CA PHE A 120 12.82 -9.23 -7.45
C PHE A 120 11.43 -8.69 -7.05
N ILE A 121 10.59 -9.48 -6.40
CA ILE A 121 9.25 -9.09 -5.95
C ILE A 121 9.33 -7.95 -4.93
N ILE A 122 10.33 -7.98 -4.04
CA ILE A 122 10.58 -6.93 -3.05
C ILE A 122 11.89 -6.21 -3.36
N LYS A 123 11.83 -5.12 -4.10
CA LYS A 123 13.03 -4.31 -4.40
C LYS A 123 13.41 -3.37 -3.26
N ARG A 124 12.43 -2.91 -2.49
CA ARG A 124 12.61 -1.98 -1.37
C ARG A 124 11.46 -2.13 -0.38
N LEU A 125 11.77 -1.94 0.88
CA LEU A 125 10.80 -1.84 1.96
C LEU A 125 11.03 -0.49 2.66
N PRO A 126 10.03 0.38 2.76
CA PRO A 126 10.20 1.68 3.39
C PRO A 126 10.34 1.52 4.91
N VAL A 127 11.51 1.89 5.43
CA VAL A 127 11.77 2.03 6.86
C VAL A 127 11.76 3.51 7.18
N ARG A 128 11.01 3.90 8.21
CA ARG A 128 10.92 5.29 8.67
C ARG A 128 11.40 5.40 10.10
N LEU A 129 12.48 6.13 10.31
CA LEU A 129 13.04 6.39 11.64
C LEU A 129 12.36 7.60 12.30
N THR A 130 11.04 7.68 12.19
CA THR A 130 10.19 8.74 12.75
C THR A 130 8.95 8.14 13.41
N PHE A 131 8.35 8.87 14.35
CA PHE A 131 7.09 8.50 14.98
C PHE A 131 5.90 9.04 14.15
N ASP A 132 5.72 8.46 12.95
CA ASP A 132 4.64 8.83 12.04
C ASP A 132 3.94 7.58 11.50
N ASN A 133 2.64 7.44 11.80
CA ASN A 133 1.80 6.33 11.38
C ASN A 133 1.06 6.59 10.06
N ASN A 134 1.23 7.77 9.45
CA ASN A 134 0.62 8.02 8.16
C ASN A 134 1.27 7.14 7.08
N TYR A 135 0.49 6.21 6.52
CA TYR A 135 1.01 5.27 5.53
C TYR A 135 1.50 5.95 4.25
N PHE A 136 0.79 7.00 3.81
CA PHE A 136 1.15 7.76 2.62
C PHE A 136 1.89 9.04 2.97
N ASN A 137 2.94 9.36 2.20
CA ASN A 137 3.62 10.66 2.25
C ASN A 137 2.99 11.67 1.28
N ALA A 138 1.71 11.51 0.96
CA ALA A 138 1.02 12.38 0.02
C ALA A 138 0.46 13.62 0.72
N LEU A 139 0.56 14.77 0.05
CA LEU A 139 -0.02 16.03 0.52
C LEU A 139 -1.54 15.95 0.60
N TYR A 140 -2.14 15.26 -0.38
CA TYR A 140 -3.58 15.09 -0.49
C TYR A 140 -3.92 13.61 -0.32
N GLN A 141 -4.81 13.31 0.61
CA GLN A 141 -5.33 11.97 0.81
C GLN A 141 -6.73 12.03 1.42
N GLY A 142 -7.52 11.01 1.17
CA GLY A 142 -8.85 10.90 1.74
C GLY A 142 -9.72 9.87 1.03
N ILE A 143 -10.94 9.76 1.51
CA ILE A 143 -11.99 8.93 0.90
C ILE A 143 -13.10 9.88 0.46
N PRO A 144 -13.64 9.73 -0.78
CA PRO A 144 -14.71 10.61 -1.25
C PRO A 144 -15.98 10.43 -0.41
N ILE A 145 -16.55 11.53 0.05
CA ILE A 145 -17.83 11.55 0.77
C ILE A 145 -18.91 11.08 -0.21
N GLY A 146 -19.72 10.11 0.19
CA GLY A 146 -20.69 9.44 -0.68
C GLY A 146 -20.14 8.24 -1.43
N GLY A 147 -18.83 7.99 -1.35
CA GLY A 147 -18.17 6.81 -1.93
C GLY A 147 -17.67 7.02 -3.35
N TYR A 148 -16.82 6.08 -3.79
CA TYR A 148 -16.19 6.13 -5.12
C TYR A 148 -17.18 6.00 -6.27
N THR A 149 -18.25 5.20 -6.11
CA THR A 149 -19.28 5.05 -7.15
C THR A 149 -19.88 6.39 -7.50
N LYS A 150 -20.28 7.19 -6.48
CA LYS A 150 -20.85 8.52 -6.72
C LYS A 150 -19.87 9.48 -7.39
N MET A 151 -18.61 9.43 -7.01
CA MET A 151 -17.55 10.22 -7.64
C MET A 151 -17.41 9.86 -9.14
N ILE A 152 -17.39 8.55 -9.46
CA ILE A 152 -17.30 8.08 -10.86
C ILE A 152 -18.54 8.47 -11.65
N GLU A 153 -19.74 8.35 -11.07
CA GLU A 153 -20.98 8.82 -11.70
C GLU A 153 -20.90 10.31 -12.06
N ASN A 154 -20.37 11.13 -11.15
CA ASN A 154 -20.21 12.57 -11.42
C ASN A 154 -19.16 12.85 -12.52
N ILE A 155 -18.07 12.06 -12.59
CA ILE A 155 -17.06 12.17 -13.66
C ILE A 155 -17.66 11.80 -15.02
N LEU A 156 -18.58 10.84 -15.05
CA LEU A 156 -19.20 10.32 -16.27
C LEU A 156 -20.49 11.07 -16.63
N ASP A 157 -20.86 12.10 -15.89
CA ASP A 157 -22.06 12.88 -16.18
C ASP A 157 -22.01 13.47 -17.59
N GLY A 158 -23.08 13.26 -18.35
CA GLY A 158 -23.16 13.65 -19.76
C GLY A 158 -22.38 12.76 -20.76
N ILE A 159 -21.74 11.69 -20.29
CA ILE A 159 -21.03 10.72 -21.13
C ILE A 159 -21.88 9.44 -21.28
N GLU A 160 -22.03 8.98 -22.51
CA GLU A 160 -22.70 7.69 -22.78
C GLU A 160 -21.83 6.54 -22.25
N VAL A 161 -22.38 5.77 -21.30
CA VAL A 161 -21.71 4.60 -20.70
C VAL A 161 -22.45 3.33 -21.14
N ARG A 162 -21.73 2.40 -21.73
CA ARG A 162 -22.25 1.10 -22.16
C ARG A 162 -21.66 0.00 -21.28
N LEU A 163 -22.52 -0.67 -20.53
CA LEU A 163 -22.13 -1.80 -19.69
C LEU A 163 -22.20 -3.11 -20.47
N GLY A 164 -21.34 -4.08 -20.10
CA GLY A 164 -21.30 -5.40 -20.73
C GLY A 164 -20.64 -5.43 -22.11
N GLU A 165 -20.04 -4.33 -22.56
CA GLU A 165 -19.30 -4.25 -23.82
C GLU A 165 -17.81 -4.51 -23.57
N ASP A 166 -17.23 -5.41 -24.35
CA ASP A 166 -15.81 -5.71 -24.33
C ASP A 166 -15.11 -4.93 -25.45
N TYR A 167 -14.43 -3.83 -25.09
CA TYR A 167 -13.73 -3.01 -26.05
C TYR A 167 -12.71 -3.79 -26.89
N LEU A 168 -11.95 -4.71 -26.29
CA LEU A 168 -10.91 -5.46 -27.01
C LEU A 168 -11.50 -6.42 -28.03
N LYS A 169 -12.66 -6.99 -27.74
CA LYS A 169 -13.37 -7.89 -28.63
C LYS A 169 -13.93 -7.17 -29.86
N ASP A 170 -14.44 -5.95 -29.66
CA ASP A 170 -15.08 -5.14 -30.72
C ASP A 170 -14.25 -3.91 -31.07
N LYS A 171 -12.92 -3.96 -30.86
CA LYS A 171 -11.99 -2.81 -30.98
C LYS A 171 -12.13 -2.04 -32.30
N ALA A 172 -12.21 -2.73 -33.43
CA ALA A 172 -12.30 -2.08 -34.75
C ALA A 172 -13.58 -1.23 -34.92
N LYS A 173 -14.71 -1.70 -34.35
CA LYS A 173 -15.99 -0.96 -34.30
C LYS A 173 -15.83 0.33 -33.50
N TRP A 174 -15.24 0.23 -32.28
CA TRP A 174 -15.14 1.36 -31.37
C TRP A 174 -14.12 2.40 -31.84
N ASP A 175 -12.97 1.96 -32.36
CA ASP A 175 -11.95 2.87 -32.93
C ASP A 175 -12.48 3.64 -34.15
N GLY A 176 -13.37 3.02 -34.93
CA GLY A 176 -14.03 3.69 -36.07
C GLY A 176 -15.04 4.76 -35.66
N MET A 177 -15.58 4.67 -34.43
CA MET A 177 -16.53 5.64 -33.87
C MET A 177 -15.83 6.79 -33.10
N ALA A 178 -14.61 6.56 -32.59
CA ALA A 178 -13.87 7.57 -31.87
C ALA A 178 -13.38 8.68 -32.77
N LYS A 179 -13.75 9.92 -32.48
CA LYS A 179 -13.13 11.09 -33.09
C LYS A 179 -11.73 11.26 -32.48
N LYS A 180 -10.71 11.35 -33.34
CA LYS A 180 -9.35 11.67 -32.93
C LYS A 180 -9.25 13.09 -32.43
#